data_bf7e2ba390b98fba7c4643edd650791a
#
_entry.id   bf7e2ba390b98fba7c4643edd650791a
#
_cell.length_a   1.000
_cell.length_b   1.000
_cell.length_c   1.000
_cell.angle_alpha   90.00
_cell.angle_beta   90.00
_cell.angle_gamma   90.00
#
_symmetry.space_group_name_H-M   'P 1'
#
loop_
_entity.id
_entity.type
_entity.pdbx_description
1 polymer ?
#
loop_
_entity_poly.entity_id
_entity_poly.type
_entity_poly.pdbx_seq_one_letter_code
_entity_poly.pdbx_strand_id
1 'polypeptide(L)'
;MALEHLFQGSALNAVDAKGRVSIPAFLRGVVERRGDARTIVLAKHEAFPCLSAYDPAYAALKHAKLERLLEKEETGPDAELEYQQRNLMAFAATEEVPYDSSGRIVMPPMMRKKGEIGELALFLGTGETFQIWNPQLLLDDKRIPEDLKDIARFRLEERRGSL
;
A
#
# COMPACT_ATOMS: atom_id res chain seq x y z
N MET A 1 3.33 -5.72 19.43
CA MET A 1 2.20 -4.81 19.65
C MET A 1 1.24 -4.92 18.47
N ALA A 2 -0.02 -5.21 18.72
CA ALA A 2 -1.03 -5.27 17.68
C ALA A 2 -1.66 -3.90 17.50
N LEU A 3 -2.02 -3.57 16.26
CA LEU A 3 -2.77 -2.35 15.96
C LEU A 3 -4.27 -2.62 16.12
N GLU A 4 -4.96 -1.74 16.85
CA GLU A 4 -6.41 -1.90 17.10
C GLU A 4 -7.25 -1.57 15.87
N HIS A 5 -6.78 -0.64 15.03
CA HIS A 5 -7.48 -0.21 13.83
C HIS A 5 -6.81 -0.80 12.60
N LEU A 6 -7.59 -1.49 11.77
CA LEU A 6 -7.09 -2.20 10.61
C LEU A 6 -7.69 -1.64 9.32
N PHE A 7 -6.91 -1.66 8.26
CA PHE A 7 -7.35 -1.29 6.93
C PHE A 7 -8.19 -2.40 6.32
N GLN A 8 -9.43 -2.08 5.97
CA GLN A 8 -10.40 -3.01 5.41
C GLN A 8 -11.11 -2.38 4.21
N GLY A 9 -11.63 -3.23 3.33
CA GLY A 9 -12.45 -2.79 2.22
C GLY A 9 -11.67 -2.50 0.94
N SER A 10 -12.40 -2.07 -0.07
CA SER A 10 -11.85 -1.82 -1.40
C SER A 10 -12.51 -0.58 -2.03
N ALA A 11 -11.77 0.09 -2.89
CA ALA A 11 -12.31 1.21 -3.69
C ALA A 11 -11.49 1.37 -4.97
N LEU A 12 -12.13 1.87 -6.01
CA LEU A 12 -11.48 2.18 -7.29
C LEU A 12 -11.60 3.67 -7.52
N ASN A 13 -10.48 4.37 -7.62
CA ASN A 13 -10.45 5.82 -7.83
C ASN A 13 -9.67 6.20 -9.08
N ALA A 14 -10.07 7.30 -9.71
CA ALA A 14 -9.35 7.84 -10.86
C ALA A 14 -8.06 8.52 -10.44
N VAL A 15 -7.04 8.38 -11.27
CA VAL A 15 -5.76 9.09 -11.14
C VAL A 15 -5.67 10.04 -12.32
N ASP A 16 -5.50 11.33 -12.06
CA ASP A 16 -5.42 12.30 -13.16
C ASP A 16 -4.01 12.33 -13.80
N ALA A 17 -3.87 13.12 -14.84
CA ALA A 17 -2.62 13.21 -15.59
C ALA A 17 -1.45 13.69 -14.75
N LYS A 18 -1.70 14.41 -13.66
CA LYS A 18 -0.67 14.91 -12.75
C LYS A 18 -0.38 13.95 -11.59
N GLY A 19 -1.05 12.79 -11.57
CA GLY A 19 -0.87 11.80 -10.51
C GLY A 19 -1.71 12.05 -9.27
N ARG A 20 -2.69 12.96 -9.32
CA ARG A 20 -3.56 13.23 -8.18
C ARG A 20 -4.62 12.14 -8.07
N VAL A 21 -4.77 11.60 -6.87
CA VAL A 21 -5.74 10.55 -6.57
C VAL A 21 -6.21 10.71 -5.12
N SER A 22 -7.51 10.47 -4.89
CA SER A 22 -8.06 10.51 -3.53
C SER A 22 -7.82 9.17 -2.84
N ILE A 23 -7.31 9.23 -1.62
CA ILE A 23 -7.27 8.07 -0.73
C ILE A 23 -8.69 7.86 -0.21
N PRO A 24 -9.27 6.66 -0.31
CA PRO A 24 -10.62 6.41 0.19
C PRO A 24 -10.79 6.82 1.66
N ALA A 25 -11.94 7.42 1.97
CA ALA A 25 -12.21 7.95 3.30
C ALA A 25 -12.09 6.88 4.39
N PHE A 26 -12.49 5.65 4.10
CA PHE A 26 -12.42 4.57 5.08
C PHE A 26 -10.97 4.16 5.41
N LEU A 27 -10.03 4.35 4.47
CA LEU A 27 -8.59 4.12 4.73
C LEU A 27 -7.98 5.31 5.47
N ARG A 28 -8.34 6.54 5.10
CA ARG A 28 -7.88 7.74 5.82
C ARG A 28 -8.33 7.72 7.27
N GLY A 29 -9.54 7.26 7.52
CA GLY A 29 -10.06 7.13 8.87
C GLY A 29 -9.20 6.24 9.76
N VAL A 30 -8.61 5.19 9.21
CA VAL A 30 -7.69 4.32 9.95
C VAL A 30 -6.39 5.05 10.26
N VAL A 31 -5.83 5.77 9.29
CA VAL A 31 -4.62 6.58 9.49
C VAL A 31 -4.83 7.57 10.64
N GLU A 32 -5.95 8.28 10.62
CA GLU A 32 -6.28 9.32 11.61
C GLU A 32 -6.58 8.75 13.00
N ARG A 33 -7.07 7.51 13.08
CA ARG A 33 -7.27 6.83 14.37
C ARG A 33 -5.99 6.26 14.96
N ARG A 34 -4.98 6.00 14.11
CA ARG A 34 -3.68 5.49 14.56
C ARG A 34 -2.72 6.59 15.02
N GLY A 35 -2.92 7.83 14.57
CA GLY A 35 -2.04 8.93 14.92
C GLY A 35 -2.50 10.26 14.30
N ASP A 36 -1.73 11.30 14.54
CA ASP A 36 -2.08 12.66 14.13
C ASP A 36 -1.55 13.02 12.73
N ALA A 37 -0.69 12.21 12.16
CA ALA A 37 -0.11 12.48 10.85
C ALA A 37 -1.13 12.23 9.74
N ARG A 38 -1.32 13.22 8.87
CA ARG A 38 -2.13 13.08 7.66
C ARG A 38 -1.21 12.78 6.50
N THR A 39 -0.57 11.63 6.59
CA THR A 39 0.50 11.21 5.71
C THR A 39 0.41 9.71 5.51
N ILE A 40 0.68 9.25 4.30
CA ILE A 40 0.86 7.84 4.03
C ILE A 40 2.29 7.60 3.56
N VAL A 41 2.76 6.39 3.80
CA VAL A 41 4.06 5.93 3.33
C VAL A 41 3.81 4.96 2.19
N LEU A 42 4.46 5.17 1.05
CA LEU A 42 4.35 4.31 -0.12
C LEU A 42 5.65 3.53 -0.34
N ALA A 43 5.52 2.27 -0.70
CA ALA A 43 6.63 1.41 -1.05
C ALA A 43 6.18 0.42 -2.12
N LYS A 44 7.13 -0.07 -2.93
CA LYS A 44 6.85 -1.19 -3.83
C LYS A 44 6.61 -2.43 -2.98
N HIS A 45 5.52 -3.15 -3.23
CA HIS A 45 5.23 -4.39 -2.52
C HIS A 45 6.30 -5.45 -2.82
N GLU A 46 6.67 -6.24 -1.81
CA GLU A 46 7.74 -7.24 -1.96
C GLU A 46 7.31 -8.46 -2.78
N ALA A 47 6.04 -8.85 -2.67
CA ALA A 47 5.54 -10.08 -3.28
C ALA A 47 4.70 -9.86 -4.54
N PHE A 48 3.97 -8.74 -4.62
CA PHE A 48 3.02 -8.48 -5.69
C PHE A 48 3.40 -7.26 -6.52
N PRO A 49 2.96 -7.18 -7.78
CA PRO A 49 3.22 -6.01 -8.64
C PRO A 49 2.28 -4.85 -8.29
N CYS A 50 2.37 -4.37 -7.07
CA CYS A 50 1.56 -3.27 -6.58
C CYS A 50 2.36 -2.42 -5.59
N LEU A 51 1.73 -1.38 -5.06
CA LEU A 51 2.29 -0.58 -3.99
C LEU A 51 1.74 -1.03 -2.65
N SER A 52 2.59 -1.04 -1.65
CA SER A 52 2.21 -1.17 -0.25
C SER A 52 2.08 0.23 0.33
N ALA A 53 1.08 0.46 1.15
CA ALA A 53 0.84 1.75 1.76
C ALA A 53 0.46 1.59 3.23
N TYR A 54 0.88 2.54 4.05
CA TYR A 54 0.59 2.50 5.47
C TYR A 54 0.78 3.90 6.07
N ASP A 55 0.45 4.04 7.32
CA ASP A 55 0.64 5.27 8.08
C ASP A 55 1.99 5.28 8.80
N PRO A 56 2.50 6.44 9.22
CA PRO A 56 3.79 6.50 9.93
C PRO A 56 3.85 5.66 11.21
N ALA A 57 2.73 5.44 11.90
CA ALA A 57 2.71 4.61 13.10
C ALA A 57 3.10 3.16 12.83
N TYR A 58 2.83 2.66 11.63
CA TYR A 58 3.21 1.30 11.25
C TYR A 58 4.72 1.13 11.09
N ALA A 59 5.48 2.19 10.83
CA ALA A 59 6.92 2.09 10.63
C ALA A 59 7.64 1.44 11.82
N ALA A 60 7.26 1.79 13.06
CA ALA A 60 7.84 1.19 14.26
C ALA A 60 7.52 -0.31 14.36
N LEU A 61 6.28 -0.69 14.04
CA LEU A 61 5.87 -2.09 14.02
C LEU A 61 6.63 -2.87 12.94
N LYS A 62 6.80 -2.27 11.78
CA LYS A 62 7.56 -2.86 10.67
C LYS A 62 9.01 -3.13 11.08
N HIS A 63 9.64 -2.18 11.75
CA HIS A 63 11.00 -2.34 12.27
C HIS A 63 11.08 -3.47 13.28
N ALA A 64 10.13 -3.54 14.22
CA ALA A 64 10.07 -4.62 15.21
C ALA A 64 9.92 -6.01 14.55
N LYS A 65 9.14 -6.10 13.48
CA LYS A 65 8.99 -7.36 12.74
C LYS A 65 10.30 -7.80 12.08
N LEU A 66 11.05 -6.86 11.52
CA LEU A 66 12.35 -7.14 10.92
C LEU A 66 13.37 -7.60 11.96
N GLU A 67 13.37 -6.98 13.14
CA GLU A 67 14.23 -7.40 14.24
C GLU A 67 13.92 -8.83 14.70
N ARG A 68 12.63 -9.19 14.76
CA ARG A 68 12.23 -10.56 15.12
C ARG A 68 12.68 -11.58 14.08
N LEU A 69 12.67 -11.23 12.82
CA LEU A 69 13.18 -12.10 11.76
C LEU A 69 14.67 -12.35 11.93
N LEU A 70 15.44 -11.32 12.26
CA LEU A 70 16.87 -11.45 12.51
C LEU A 70 17.15 -12.38 13.71
N GLU A 71 16.38 -12.26 14.78
CA GLU A 71 16.52 -13.11 15.97
C GLU A 71 16.26 -14.59 15.69
N LYS A 72 15.41 -14.90 14.71
CA LYS A 72 15.07 -16.26 14.34
C LYS A 72 16.04 -16.90 13.36
N GLU A 73 16.85 -16.11 12.68
CA GLU A 73 17.79 -16.59 11.69
C GLU A 73 19.13 -16.97 12.35
N GLU A 74 19.86 -17.87 11.71
CA GLU A 74 21.19 -18.22 12.16
C GLU A 74 22.10 -17.01 12.08
N THR A 75 22.96 -16.85 13.09
CA THR A 75 23.93 -15.77 13.12
C THR A 75 25.07 -16.03 12.15
N GLY A 76 25.48 -15.02 11.38
CA GLY A 76 26.58 -15.11 10.45
C GLY A 76 26.63 -13.88 9.54
N PRO A 77 27.67 -13.78 8.69
CA PRO A 77 27.81 -12.63 7.77
C PRO A 77 26.63 -12.46 6.83
N ASP A 78 26.03 -13.56 6.38
CA ASP A 78 24.90 -13.54 5.47
C ASP A 78 23.62 -13.05 6.15
N ALA A 79 23.41 -13.40 7.42
CA ALA A 79 22.25 -12.95 8.19
C ALA A 79 22.27 -11.43 8.37
N GLU A 80 23.44 -10.85 8.67
CA GLU A 80 23.59 -9.41 8.80
C GLU A 80 23.36 -8.70 7.44
N LEU A 81 23.90 -9.24 6.38
CA LEU A 81 23.71 -8.70 5.05
C LEU A 81 22.23 -8.70 4.64
N GLU A 82 21.53 -9.81 4.88
CA GLU A 82 20.09 -9.90 4.59
C GLU A 82 19.29 -8.90 5.41
N TYR A 83 19.64 -8.74 6.68
CA TYR A 83 18.98 -7.76 7.55
C TYR A 83 19.16 -6.34 7.02
N GLN A 84 20.37 -5.97 6.61
CA GLN A 84 20.63 -4.66 6.03
C GLN A 84 19.89 -4.47 4.71
N GLN A 85 19.82 -5.48 3.86
CA GLN A 85 19.08 -5.42 2.60
C GLN A 85 17.58 -5.23 2.85
N ARG A 86 17.02 -5.92 3.82
CA ARG A 86 15.62 -5.77 4.20
C ARG A 86 15.33 -4.36 4.73
N ASN A 87 16.23 -3.81 5.55
CA ASN A 87 16.08 -2.44 6.06
C ASN A 87 16.14 -1.40 4.93
N LEU A 88 17.05 -1.58 3.98
CA LEU A 88 17.12 -0.70 2.81
C LEU A 88 15.80 -0.68 2.05
N MET A 89 15.24 -1.85 1.78
CA MET A 89 13.96 -1.95 1.07
C MET A 89 12.79 -1.45 1.92
N ALA A 90 12.82 -1.72 3.21
CA ALA A 90 11.72 -1.37 4.10
C ALA A 90 11.65 0.12 4.42
N PHE A 91 12.78 0.82 4.43
CA PHE A 91 12.84 2.21 4.88
C PHE A 91 13.42 3.17 3.85
N ALA A 92 14.53 2.83 3.19
CA ALA A 92 15.13 3.72 2.21
C ALA A 92 14.32 3.80 0.91
N ALA A 93 13.67 2.71 0.53
CA ALA A 93 12.89 2.61 -0.71
C ALA A 93 11.44 3.03 -0.52
N THR A 94 11.16 3.94 0.41
CA THR A 94 9.82 4.44 0.69
C THR A 94 9.73 5.93 0.43
N GLU A 95 8.51 6.43 0.24
CA GLU A 95 8.23 7.85 0.16
C GLU A 95 7.03 8.20 1.04
N GLU A 96 7.17 9.25 1.84
CA GLU A 96 6.08 9.80 2.62
C GLU A 96 5.33 10.83 1.78
N VAL A 97 4.00 10.72 1.76
CA VAL A 97 3.16 11.59 0.96
C VAL A 97 2.02 12.12 1.82
N PRO A 98 1.96 13.45 2.03
CA PRO A 98 0.83 14.02 2.76
C PRO A 98 -0.42 14.03 1.89
N TYR A 99 -1.59 13.92 2.52
CA TYR A 99 -2.85 14.14 1.81
C TYR A 99 -3.49 15.45 2.27
N ASP A 100 -4.21 16.10 1.36
CA ASP A 100 -4.87 17.37 1.62
C ASP A 100 -6.19 17.18 2.39
N SER A 101 -6.91 18.27 2.65
CA SER A 101 -8.18 18.24 3.39
C SER A 101 -9.26 17.41 2.70
N SER A 102 -9.18 17.21 1.40
CA SER A 102 -10.11 16.36 0.65
C SER A 102 -9.59 14.92 0.49
N GLY A 103 -8.45 14.60 1.07
CA GLY A 103 -7.88 13.26 1.05
C GLY A 103 -7.08 12.93 -0.19
N ARG A 104 -6.70 13.92 -0.98
CA ARG A 104 -5.94 13.69 -2.22
C ARG A 104 -4.44 13.71 -1.96
N ILE A 105 -3.74 12.82 -2.64
CA ILE A 105 -2.29 12.85 -2.75
C ILE A 105 -1.89 13.16 -4.17
N VAL A 106 -0.64 13.59 -4.36
CA VAL A 106 0.03 13.52 -5.65
C VAL A 106 0.94 12.31 -5.58
N MET A 107 0.61 11.27 -6.32
CA MET A 107 1.43 10.06 -6.30
C MET A 107 2.81 10.37 -6.88
N PRO A 108 3.90 10.11 -6.11
CA PRO A 108 5.24 10.35 -6.62
C PRO A 108 5.48 9.61 -7.93
N PRO A 109 6.12 10.24 -8.93
CA PRO A 109 6.32 9.61 -10.24
C PRO A 109 7.03 8.26 -10.17
N MET A 110 8.01 8.12 -9.28
CA MET A 110 8.72 6.85 -9.10
C MET A 110 7.77 5.75 -8.60
N MET A 111 6.92 6.06 -7.63
CA MET A 111 5.96 5.10 -7.10
C MET A 111 4.90 4.75 -8.14
N ARG A 112 4.43 5.75 -8.89
CA ARG A 112 3.49 5.52 -9.98
C ARG A 112 4.06 4.54 -11.00
N LYS A 113 5.34 4.71 -11.35
CA LYS A 113 6.05 3.82 -12.27
C LYS A 113 6.22 2.43 -11.67
N LYS A 114 6.67 2.32 -10.43
CA LYS A 114 6.91 1.03 -9.77
C LYS A 114 5.63 0.22 -9.58
N GLY A 115 4.52 0.88 -9.32
CA GLY A 115 3.21 0.22 -9.21
C GLY A 115 2.49 0.07 -10.53
N GLU A 116 3.05 0.63 -11.61
CA GLU A 116 2.40 0.68 -12.93
C GLU A 116 0.98 1.25 -12.85
N ILE A 117 0.81 2.29 -12.03
CA ILE A 117 -0.48 2.93 -11.83
C ILE A 117 -0.77 3.87 -12.99
N GLY A 118 -1.83 3.57 -13.72
CA GLY A 118 -2.31 4.36 -14.85
C GLY A 118 -3.39 5.35 -14.45
N GLU A 119 -4.53 5.30 -15.14
CA GLU A 119 -5.65 6.18 -14.92
C GLU A 119 -6.58 5.75 -13.79
N LEU A 120 -6.43 4.53 -13.29
CA LEU A 120 -7.23 3.98 -12.20
C LEU A 120 -6.31 3.37 -11.15
N ALA A 121 -6.69 3.55 -9.90
CA ALA A 121 -6.01 2.93 -8.76
C ALA A 121 -7.03 2.16 -7.93
N LEU A 122 -6.77 0.87 -7.73
CA LEU A 122 -7.59 0.00 -6.88
C LEU A 122 -6.95 -0.07 -5.50
N PHE A 123 -7.70 0.34 -4.49
CA PHE A 123 -7.26 0.35 -3.09
C PHE A 123 -7.82 -0.88 -2.38
N LEU A 124 -6.96 -1.63 -1.72
CA LEU A 124 -7.35 -2.84 -0.99
C LEU A 124 -6.77 -2.81 0.43
N GLY A 125 -7.63 -2.87 1.42
CA GLY A 125 -7.20 -3.00 2.81
C GLY A 125 -6.66 -4.40 3.07
N THR A 126 -5.52 -4.48 3.74
CA THR A 126 -4.86 -5.74 4.04
C THR A 126 -4.52 -5.88 5.52
N GLY A 127 -5.30 -5.23 6.38
CA GLY A 127 -5.10 -5.29 7.82
C GLY A 127 -4.18 -4.20 8.33
N GLU A 128 -2.94 -4.51 8.62
CA GLU A 128 -1.98 -3.53 9.13
C GLU A 128 -1.58 -2.47 8.10
N THR A 129 -1.67 -2.82 6.82
CA THR A 129 -1.34 -1.98 5.67
C THR A 129 -2.48 -1.99 4.66
N PHE A 130 -2.33 -1.27 3.57
CA PHE A 130 -3.20 -1.40 2.42
C PHE A 130 -2.37 -1.43 1.13
N GLN A 131 -2.99 -1.84 0.04
CA GLN A 131 -2.34 -1.97 -1.25
C GLN A 131 -2.99 -1.06 -2.27
N ILE A 132 -2.20 -0.59 -3.20
CA ILE A 132 -2.67 0.21 -4.34
C ILE A 132 -2.24 -0.52 -5.61
N TRP A 133 -3.23 -0.89 -6.42
CA TRP A 133 -3.02 -1.71 -7.61
C TRP A 133 -3.46 -1.01 -8.88
N ASN A 134 -2.74 -1.26 -9.96
CA ASN A 134 -3.31 -1.19 -11.29
C ASN A 134 -4.31 -2.34 -11.38
N PRO A 135 -5.61 -2.07 -11.61
CA PRO A 135 -6.61 -3.14 -11.56
C PRO A 135 -6.39 -4.25 -12.59
N GLN A 136 -5.82 -3.93 -13.75
CA GLN A 136 -5.54 -4.94 -14.76
C GLN A 136 -4.45 -5.92 -14.30
N LEU A 137 -3.42 -5.41 -13.61
CA LEU A 137 -2.36 -6.28 -13.07
C LEU A 137 -2.91 -7.23 -12.00
N LEU A 138 -3.87 -6.77 -11.22
CA LEU A 138 -4.53 -7.64 -10.24
C LEU A 138 -5.30 -8.76 -10.92
N LEU A 139 -6.07 -8.42 -11.96
CA LEU A 139 -6.86 -9.41 -12.71
C LEU A 139 -5.98 -10.43 -13.43
N ASP A 140 -4.79 -10.03 -13.86
CA ASP A 140 -3.86 -10.90 -14.57
C ASP A 140 -3.00 -11.76 -13.62
N ASP A 141 -2.98 -11.46 -12.33
CA ASP A 141 -2.14 -12.18 -11.37
C ASP A 141 -2.84 -13.45 -10.88
N LYS A 142 -2.29 -14.59 -11.22
CA LYS A 142 -2.86 -15.90 -10.89
C LYS A 142 -2.86 -16.23 -9.40
N ARG A 143 -2.09 -15.48 -8.60
CA ARG A 143 -1.98 -15.70 -7.15
C ARG A 143 -3.09 -15.00 -6.36
N ILE A 144 -3.85 -14.12 -7.01
CA ILE A 144 -4.95 -13.40 -6.37
C ILE A 144 -6.19 -14.28 -6.33
N PRO A 145 -6.87 -14.39 -5.17
CA PRO A 145 -8.11 -15.14 -5.07
C PRO A 145 -9.19 -14.66 -6.04
N GLU A 146 -9.93 -15.58 -6.62
CA GLU A 146 -10.99 -15.24 -7.59
C GLU A 146 -12.07 -14.32 -7.01
N ASP A 147 -12.44 -14.52 -5.76
CA ASP A 147 -13.43 -13.66 -5.11
C ASP A 147 -12.98 -12.20 -5.09
N LEU A 148 -11.69 -11.94 -4.91
CA LEU A 148 -11.16 -10.60 -4.94
C LEU A 148 -11.14 -10.04 -6.37
N LYS A 149 -10.85 -10.87 -7.35
CA LYS A 149 -10.93 -10.48 -8.77
C LYS A 149 -12.37 -10.11 -9.15
N ASP A 150 -13.35 -10.82 -8.61
CA ASP A 150 -14.76 -10.51 -8.82
C ASP A 150 -15.12 -9.13 -8.27
N ILE A 151 -14.59 -8.79 -7.10
CA ILE A 151 -14.76 -7.46 -6.51
C ILE A 151 -14.13 -6.39 -7.43
N ALA A 152 -12.93 -6.64 -7.93
CA ALA A 152 -12.26 -5.73 -8.85
C ALA A 152 -13.06 -5.54 -10.15
N ARG A 153 -13.57 -6.61 -10.72
CA ARG A 153 -14.42 -6.56 -11.91
C ARG A 153 -15.70 -5.75 -11.66
N PHE A 154 -16.32 -5.99 -10.51
CA PHE A 154 -17.52 -5.26 -10.11
C PHE A 154 -17.25 -3.75 -10.00
N ARG A 155 -16.14 -3.36 -9.36
CA ARG A 155 -15.75 -1.96 -9.26
C ARG A 155 -15.50 -1.31 -10.62
N LEU A 156 -14.89 -2.04 -11.55
CA LEU A 156 -14.64 -1.58 -12.89
C LEU A 156 -15.94 -1.41 -13.68
N GLU A 157 -16.87 -2.36 -13.58
CA GLU A 157 -18.17 -2.29 -14.24
C GLU A 157 -19.04 -1.17 -13.69
N GLU A 158 -19.07 -1.03 -12.36
CA GLU A 158 -19.78 0.04 -11.68
C GLU A 158 -19.33 1.41 -12.18
N ARG A 159 -18.03 1.58 -12.38
CA ARG A 159 -17.46 2.81 -12.90
C ARG A 159 -17.87 3.07 -14.36
N ARG A 160 -17.97 2.02 -15.17
CA ARG A 160 -18.45 2.13 -16.57
C ARG A 160 -19.94 2.37 -16.64
N GLY A 161 -20.70 1.71 -15.75
CA GLY A 161 -22.17 1.78 -15.72
C GLY A 161 -22.72 3.02 -15.07
N SER A 162 -21.92 3.84 -14.39
CA SER A 162 -22.34 5.10 -13.79
C SER A 162 -22.41 6.24 -14.82
N LEU A 163 -22.45 5.91 -16.08
CA LEU A 163 -22.61 6.86 -17.20
C LEU A 163 -24.09 7.09 -17.52
#